data_4b472d9b6cb95951ba10999b8576d493
#
_entry.id   4b472d9b6cb95951ba10999b8576d493
#
_cell.length_a   1.000
_cell.length_b   1.000
_cell.length_c   1.000
_cell.angle_alpha   90.00
_cell.angle_beta   90.00
_cell.angle_gamma   90.00
#
_symmetry.space_group_name_H-M   'P 1'
#
loop_
_entity.id
_entity.type
_entity.pdbx_description
1 polymer ?
#
loop_
_entity_poly.entity_id
_entity_poly.type
_entity_poly.pdbx_seq_one_letter_code
_entity_poly.pdbx_strand_id
1 'polypeptide(L)'
;MNNINKTIKGVSLLTDINLALESGHIYGFVGDNGSGKTVLFKVLLGLMHKTSGTILVDGREQKDLMQDVGFIIERPEYIPYYSAKKNLEIIAAYRKVADDQRIRTVLEMFGLDPSDKKAVGKYSLGMKQKLALSMAFLEDPKVLILDEPLSALDADSVQEARKRILEEKERGKLILIASHYPEDIKSLCDEVYWMKSGHIQLQ
;
A
#
# COMPACT_ATOMS: atom_id res chain seq x y z
N MET A 1 -6.18 7.95 14.45
CA MET A 1 -6.75 6.70 15.02
C MET A 1 -6.69 6.79 16.52
N ASN A 2 -7.78 6.44 17.21
CA ASN A 2 -7.87 6.53 18.66
C ASN A 2 -8.38 5.21 19.24
N ASN A 3 -7.58 4.59 20.11
CA ASN A 3 -7.88 3.36 20.86
C ASN A 3 -8.39 2.20 19.98
N ILE A 4 -7.75 1.99 18.83
CA ILE A 4 -8.16 0.93 17.90
C ILE A 4 -7.79 -0.43 18.46
N ASN A 5 -8.79 -1.28 18.55
CA ASN A 5 -8.65 -2.68 18.94
C ASN A 5 -9.22 -3.60 17.86
N LYS A 6 -8.57 -4.73 17.64
CA LYS A 6 -9.06 -5.80 16.77
C LYS A 6 -8.89 -7.16 17.40
N THR A 7 -10.01 -7.85 17.60
CA THR A 7 -10.04 -9.21 18.15
C THR A 7 -10.80 -10.13 17.19
N ILE A 8 -10.30 -11.34 16.96
CA ILE A 8 -10.94 -12.38 16.17
C ILE A 8 -10.95 -13.67 17.00
N LYS A 9 -12.13 -14.25 17.23
CA LYS A 9 -12.29 -15.51 17.98
C LYS A 9 -11.55 -15.52 19.32
N GLY A 10 -11.58 -14.40 20.06
CA GLY A 10 -10.91 -14.25 21.36
C GLY A 10 -9.41 -13.94 21.29
N VAL A 11 -8.78 -13.94 20.10
CA VAL A 11 -7.38 -13.57 19.93
C VAL A 11 -7.28 -12.09 19.59
N SER A 12 -6.55 -11.31 20.42
CA SER A 12 -6.26 -9.90 20.12
C SER A 12 -5.19 -9.80 19.03
N LEU A 13 -5.51 -9.09 17.95
CA LEU A 13 -4.61 -8.84 16.81
C LEU A 13 -4.07 -7.40 16.82
N LEU A 14 -4.85 -6.45 17.34
CA LEU A 14 -4.44 -5.08 17.61
C LEU A 14 -4.96 -4.67 18.97
N THR A 15 -4.15 -3.98 19.76
CA THR A 15 -4.48 -3.56 21.10
C THR A 15 -4.08 -2.10 21.30
N ASP A 16 -5.08 -1.27 21.58
CA ASP A 16 -4.94 0.15 21.93
C ASP A 16 -4.05 0.94 20.95
N ILE A 17 -4.29 0.79 19.64
CA ILE A 17 -3.52 1.51 18.62
C ILE A 17 -3.97 2.96 18.58
N ASN A 18 -3.02 3.86 18.82
CA ASN A 18 -3.18 5.30 18.74
C ASN A 18 -2.17 5.87 17.75
N LEU A 19 -2.65 6.53 16.68
CA LEU A 19 -1.83 7.09 15.61
C LEU A 19 -2.40 8.41 15.12
N ALA A 20 -1.53 9.40 14.94
CA ALA A 20 -1.79 10.62 14.18
C ALA A 20 -0.83 10.63 12.98
N LEU A 21 -1.37 10.70 11.77
CA LEU A 21 -0.61 10.63 10.53
C LEU A 21 -0.95 11.86 9.69
N GLU A 22 0.08 12.49 9.12
CA GLU A 22 -0.04 13.74 8.37
C GLU A 22 0.34 13.54 6.90
N SER A 23 -0.30 14.30 6.01
CA SER A 23 0.04 14.33 4.59
C SER A 23 1.46 14.88 4.39
N GLY A 24 2.14 14.46 3.31
CA GLY A 24 3.52 14.83 3.03
C GLY A 24 4.56 14.06 3.85
N HIS A 25 4.15 12.97 4.53
CA HIS A 25 5.03 12.11 5.31
C HIS A 25 4.95 10.65 4.88
N ILE A 26 6.08 9.96 5.07
CA ILE A 26 6.18 8.50 4.92
C ILE A 26 6.36 7.88 6.30
N TYR A 27 5.42 7.06 6.70
CA TYR A 27 5.43 6.33 7.96
C TYR A 27 5.82 4.88 7.74
N GLY A 28 6.90 4.44 8.38
CA GLY A 28 7.38 3.05 8.35
C GLY A 28 6.76 2.22 9.47
N PHE A 29 6.31 1.02 9.14
CA PHE A 29 5.82 0.04 10.11
C PHE A 29 6.71 -1.19 10.08
N VAL A 30 7.46 -1.42 11.16
CA VAL A 30 8.40 -2.53 11.32
C VAL A 30 7.96 -3.48 12.42
N GLY A 31 8.35 -4.72 12.31
CA GLY A 31 8.04 -5.78 13.30
C GLY A 31 8.04 -7.15 12.64
N ASP A 32 8.07 -8.18 13.46
CA ASP A 32 8.09 -9.56 13.02
C ASP A 32 6.84 -9.95 12.21
N ASN A 33 6.92 -11.07 11.49
CA ASN A 33 5.75 -11.65 10.87
C ASN A 33 4.72 -12.00 11.95
N GLY A 34 3.45 -11.62 11.71
CA GLY A 34 2.38 -11.79 12.69
C GLY A 34 2.33 -10.71 13.77
N SER A 35 3.15 -9.64 13.72
CA SER A 35 3.08 -8.53 14.69
C SER A 35 1.82 -7.68 14.57
N GLY A 36 1.08 -7.77 13.44
CA GLY A 36 -0.18 -7.05 13.23
C GLY A 36 -0.14 -5.99 12.12
N LYS A 37 0.98 -5.76 11.41
CA LYS A 37 1.12 -4.73 10.36
C LYS A 37 0.03 -4.82 9.29
N THR A 38 -0.09 -5.97 8.65
CA THR A 38 -1.11 -6.20 7.62
C THR A 38 -2.54 -6.07 8.18
N VAL A 39 -2.77 -6.48 9.43
CA VAL A 39 -4.07 -6.31 10.10
C VAL A 39 -4.37 -4.83 10.30
N LEU A 40 -3.39 -4.04 10.75
CA LEU A 40 -3.51 -2.59 10.91
C LEU A 40 -3.88 -1.93 9.58
N PHE A 41 -3.16 -2.27 8.50
CA PHE A 41 -3.44 -1.73 7.18
C PHE A 41 -4.83 -2.12 6.65
N LYS A 42 -5.26 -3.37 6.85
CA LYS A 42 -6.63 -3.80 6.51
C LYS A 42 -7.71 -3.06 7.30
N VAL A 43 -7.45 -2.76 8.57
CA VAL A 43 -8.37 -1.98 9.42
C VAL A 43 -8.40 -0.52 8.96
N LEU A 44 -7.26 0.09 8.63
CA LEU A 44 -7.18 1.44 8.05
C LEU A 44 -7.93 1.56 6.74
N LEU A 45 -7.78 0.59 5.84
CA LEU A 45 -8.47 0.56 4.56
C LEU A 45 -9.99 0.33 4.68
N GLY A 46 -10.47 -0.13 5.84
CA GLY A 46 -11.85 -0.58 6.03
C GLY A 46 -12.12 -1.98 5.47
N LEU A 47 -11.09 -2.69 4.98
CA LEU A 47 -11.20 -4.09 4.53
C LEU A 47 -11.45 -5.05 5.69
N MET A 48 -11.15 -4.62 6.90
CA MET A 48 -11.39 -5.37 8.13
C MET A 48 -11.99 -4.45 9.19
N HIS A 49 -13.18 -4.80 9.72
CA HIS A 49 -13.80 -4.02 10.77
C HIS A 49 -12.98 -4.06 12.06
N LYS A 50 -12.76 -2.89 12.68
CA LYS A 50 -12.24 -2.77 14.04
C LYS A 50 -13.21 -3.36 15.05
N THR A 51 -12.75 -3.83 16.20
CA THR A 51 -13.62 -4.27 17.32
C THR A 51 -14.08 -3.06 18.13
N SER A 52 -13.19 -2.08 18.35
CA SER A 52 -13.50 -0.81 19.05
C SER A 52 -12.55 0.29 18.62
N GLY A 53 -12.80 1.51 19.07
CA GLY A 53 -12.03 2.71 18.76
C GLY A 53 -12.56 3.49 17.57
N THR A 54 -11.89 4.58 17.20
CA THR A 54 -12.35 5.50 16.12
C THR A 54 -11.21 5.81 15.15
N ILE A 55 -11.50 5.75 13.86
CA ILE A 55 -10.59 6.21 12.79
C ILE A 55 -11.21 7.48 12.22
N LEU A 56 -10.42 8.55 12.20
CA LEU A 56 -10.79 9.82 11.55
C LEU A 56 -9.90 10.01 10.31
N VAL A 57 -10.52 10.38 9.20
CA VAL A 57 -9.85 10.83 7.98
C VAL A 57 -10.35 12.24 7.69
N ASP A 58 -9.45 13.22 7.65
CA ASP A 58 -9.79 14.64 7.51
C ASP A 58 -10.86 15.11 8.52
N GLY A 59 -10.74 14.65 9.78
CA GLY A 59 -11.64 14.97 10.88
C GLY A 59 -13.00 14.26 10.85
N ARG A 60 -13.27 13.42 9.85
CA ARG A 60 -14.54 12.67 9.72
C ARG A 60 -14.33 11.20 10.06
N GLU A 61 -15.30 10.63 10.79
CA GLU A 61 -15.24 9.21 11.12
C GLU A 61 -15.36 8.34 9.87
N GLN A 62 -14.38 7.46 9.68
CA GLN A 62 -14.39 6.44 8.63
C GLN A 62 -15.34 5.31 9.03
N LYS A 63 -16.40 5.12 8.27
CA LYS A 63 -17.39 4.04 8.45
C LYS A 63 -17.28 2.94 7.39
N ASP A 64 -16.79 3.30 6.22
CA ASP A 64 -16.71 2.46 5.03
C ASP A 64 -15.26 2.29 4.56
N LEU A 65 -15.07 1.72 3.38
CA LEU A 65 -13.78 1.62 2.71
C LEU A 65 -13.15 3.00 2.54
N MET A 66 -11.87 3.11 2.82
CA MET A 66 -11.12 4.34 2.56
C MET A 66 -11.21 4.71 1.09
N GLN A 67 -11.53 5.96 0.83
CA GLN A 67 -11.56 6.50 -0.52
C GLN A 67 -10.22 7.18 -0.85
N ASP A 68 -9.94 7.37 -2.14
CA ASP A 68 -8.75 8.06 -2.62
C ASP A 68 -7.44 7.45 -2.07
N VAL A 69 -7.38 6.13 -2.06
CA VAL A 69 -6.25 5.33 -1.57
C VAL A 69 -5.79 4.33 -2.63
N GLY A 70 -4.47 4.28 -2.85
CA GLY A 70 -3.79 3.18 -3.54
C GLY A 70 -3.14 2.26 -2.53
N PHE A 71 -3.22 0.96 -2.74
CA PHE A 71 -2.66 0.04 -1.75
C PHE A 71 -2.08 -1.23 -2.37
N ILE A 72 -1.11 -1.78 -1.65
CA ILE A 72 -0.60 -3.15 -1.82
C ILE A 72 -0.75 -3.82 -0.48
N ILE A 73 -1.58 -4.86 -0.38
CA ILE A 73 -1.78 -5.66 0.82
C ILE A 73 -1.66 -7.14 0.45
N GLU A 74 -0.73 -7.85 1.09
CA GLU A 74 -0.45 -9.25 0.79
C GLU A 74 -0.12 -9.45 -0.70
N ARG A 75 -0.80 -10.39 -1.37
CA ARG A 75 -0.62 -10.62 -2.81
C ARG A 75 -1.68 -9.85 -3.57
N PRO A 76 -1.27 -8.93 -4.47
CA PRO A 76 -2.22 -8.21 -5.28
C PRO A 76 -3.01 -9.18 -6.16
N GLU A 77 -4.33 -8.99 -6.18
CA GLU A 77 -5.21 -9.75 -7.05
C GLU A 77 -5.20 -9.15 -8.46
N TYR A 78 -4.95 -10.00 -9.43
CA TYR A 78 -4.99 -9.67 -10.85
C TYR A 78 -5.65 -10.81 -11.61
N ILE A 79 -6.17 -10.52 -12.78
CA ILE A 79 -6.76 -11.53 -13.66
C ILE A 79 -5.62 -12.18 -14.46
N PRO A 80 -5.27 -13.44 -14.18
CA PRO A 80 -4.01 -14.03 -14.63
C PRO A 80 -3.92 -14.26 -16.13
N TYR A 81 -5.03 -14.36 -16.83
CA TYR A 81 -5.08 -14.56 -18.29
C TYR A 81 -5.12 -13.27 -19.10
N TYR A 82 -5.18 -12.11 -18.45
CA TYR A 82 -5.09 -10.81 -19.12
C TYR A 82 -3.66 -10.25 -19.05
N SER A 83 -3.34 -9.31 -19.96
CA SER A 83 -2.11 -8.53 -19.90
C SER A 83 -2.12 -7.53 -18.73
N ALA A 84 -0.97 -6.94 -18.39
CA ALA A 84 -0.88 -5.89 -17.38
C ALA A 84 -1.80 -4.71 -17.74
N LYS A 85 -1.71 -4.21 -18.97
CA LYS A 85 -2.57 -3.11 -19.44
C LYS A 85 -4.05 -3.45 -19.25
N LYS A 86 -4.48 -4.66 -19.65
CA LYS A 86 -5.90 -5.05 -19.51
C LYS A 86 -6.36 -5.13 -18.07
N ASN A 87 -5.51 -5.54 -17.14
CA ASN A 87 -5.81 -5.50 -15.70
C ASN A 87 -6.04 -4.07 -15.22
N LEU A 88 -5.19 -3.12 -15.61
CA LEU A 88 -5.34 -1.71 -15.21
C LEU A 88 -6.59 -1.07 -15.86
N GLU A 89 -6.90 -1.39 -17.12
CA GLU A 89 -8.13 -0.93 -17.79
C GLU A 89 -9.39 -1.32 -17.01
N ILE A 90 -9.44 -2.54 -16.46
CA ILE A 90 -10.59 -3.01 -15.67
C ILE A 90 -10.73 -2.19 -14.38
N ILE A 91 -9.62 -1.92 -13.66
CA ILE A 91 -9.62 -1.08 -12.46
C ILE A 91 -10.05 0.35 -12.81
N ALA A 92 -9.45 0.95 -13.82
CA ALA A 92 -9.75 2.31 -14.27
C ALA A 92 -11.22 2.48 -14.68
N ALA A 93 -11.81 1.48 -15.32
CA ALA A 93 -13.21 1.51 -15.75
C ALA A 93 -14.20 1.58 -14.58
N TYR A 94 -13.85 1.05 -13.41
CA TYR A 94 -14.71 1.05 -12.23
C TYR A 94 -14.92 2.48 -11.67
N ARG A 95 -13.84 3.25 -11.49
CA ARG A 95 -13.91 4.61 -10.93
C ARG A 95 -13.91 5.72 -12.00
N LYS A 96 -13.51 5.41 -13.22
CA LYS A 96 -13.41 6.34 -14.37
C LYS A 96 -12.51 7.55 -14.11
N VAL A 97 -11.44 7.37 -13.33
CA VAL A 97 -10.47 8.43 -12.98
C VAL A 97 -9.13 8.30 -13.70
N ALA A 98 -8.91 7.21 -14.42
CA ALA A 98 -7.69 6.99 -15.20
C ALA A 98 -8.04 6.65 -16.65
N ASP A 99 -7.37 7.32 -17.57
CA ASP A 99 -7.47 7.09 -19.02
C ASP A 99 -6.36 6.18 -19.55
N ASP A 100 -6.37 5.89 -20.87
CA ASP A 100 -5.35 5.04 -21.51
C ASP A 100 -3.94 5.63 -21.36
N GLN A 101 -3.80 6.96 -21.41
CA GLN A 101 -2.49 7.61 -21.24
C GLN A 101 -1.96 7.40 -19.81
N ARG A 102 -2.80 7.54 -18.79
CA ARG A 102 -2.42 7.29 -17.41
C ARG A 102 -2.03 5.83 -17.17
N ILE A 103 -2.77 4.89 -17.75
CA ILE A 103 -2.47 3.46 -17.69
C ILE A 103 -1.08 3.18 -18.27
N ARG A 104 -0.75 3.73 -19.46
CA ARG A 104 0.58 3.61 -20.06
C ARG A 104 1.65 4.19 -19.15
N THR A 105 1.45 5.41 -18.69
CA THR A 105 2.42 6.11 -17.84
C THR A 105 2.77 5.31 -16.59
N VAL A 106 1.79 4.74 -15.86
CA VAL A 106 2.10 3.99 -14.64
C VAL A 106 2.75 2.64 -14.91
N LEU A 107 2.47 1.98 -16.03
CA LEU A 107 3.16 0.76 -16.44
C LEU A 107 4.64 1.06 -16.75
N GLU A 108 4.91 2.08 -17.57
CA GLU A 108 6.25 2.52 -17.93
C GLU A 108 7.04 3.01 -16.70
N MET A 109 6.38 3.70 -15.77
CA MET A 109 6.95 4.19 -14.50
C MET A 109 7.63 3.05 -13.70
N PHE A 110 7.04 1.86 -13.73
CA PHE A 110 7.57 0.68 -13.06
C PHE A 110 8.23 -0.33 -14.01
N GLY A 111 8.57 0.10 -15.23
CA GLY A 111 9.32 -0.70 -16.20
C GLY A 111 8.54 -1.89 -16.78
N LEU A 112 7.23 -1.74 -16.95
CA LEU A 112 6.38 -2.68 -17.70
C LEU A 112 6.03 -2.06 -19.05
N ASP A 113 6.17 -2.84 -20.14
CA ASP A 113 5.78 -2.40 -21.47
C ASP A 113 4.24 -2.43 -21.62
N PRO A 114 3.58 -1.26 -21.85
CA PRO A 114 2.13 -1.20 -22.06
C PRO A 114 1.64 -1.95 -23.30
N SER A 115 2.53 -2.23 -24.24
CA SER A 115 2.20 -2.98 -25.47
C SER A 115 2.32 -4.51 -25.32
N ASP A 116 2.93 -4.98 -24.20
CA ASP A 116 3.10 -6.40 -23.93
C ASP A 116 1.74 -7.09 -23.76
N LYS A 117 1.48 -8.08 -24.62
CA LYS A 117 0.24 -8.88 -24.58
C LYS A 117 0.37 -10.14 -23.72
N LYS A 118 1.55 -10.35 -23.07
CA LYS A 118 1.79 -11.51 -22.23
C LYS A 118 0.82 -11.52 -21.04
N ALA A 119 0.20 -12.67 -20.80
CA ALA A 119 -0.70 -12.85 -19.68
C ALA A 119 0.05 -12.73 -18.34
N VAL A 120 -0.50 -12.00 -17.37
CA VAL A 120 0.11 -11.74 -16.05
C VAL A 120 0.39 -13.04 -15.27
N GLY A 121 -0.39 -14.09 -15.50
CA GLY A 121 -0.11 -15.41 -14.95
C GLY A 121 1.28 -15.96 -15.29
N LYS A 122 1.88 -15.52 -16.40
CA LYS A 122 3.23 -15.90 -16.87
C LYS A 122 4.33 -14.92 -16.43
N TYR A 123 4.00 -13.90 -15.63
CA TYR A 123 4.97 -12.92 -15.15
C TYR A 123 5.87 -13.53 -14.05
N SER A 124 7.13 -13.08 -14.00
CA SER A 124 7.99 -13.34 -12.85
C SER A 124 7.42 -12.67 -11.60
N LEU A 125 7.92 -13.04 -10.43
CA LEU A 125 7.49 -12.43 -9.17
C LEU A 125 7.76 -10.90 -9.18
N GLY A 126 8.94 -10.48 -9.66
CA GLY A 126 9.27 -9.06 -9.81
C GLY A 126 8.36 -8.32 -10.77
N MET A 127 8.00 -8.91 -11.93
CA MET A 127 7.02 -8.30 -12.85
C MET A 127 5.63 -8.18 -12.21
N LYS A 128 5.21 -9.14 -11.40
CA LYS A 128 3.96 -9.07 -10.63
C LYS A 128 3.99 -7.96 -9.59
N GLN A 129 5.14 -7.76 -8.94
CA GLN A 129 5.33 -6.66 -7.98
C GLN A 129 5.29 -5.30 -8.67
N LYS A 130 5.93 -5.16 -9.84
CA LYS A 130 5.84 -3.95 -10.68
C LYS A 130 4.39 -3.64 -11.08
N LEU A 131 3.61 -4.66 -11.42
CA LEU A 131 2.18 -4.49 -11.71
C LEU A 131 1.41 -4.05 -10.47
N ALA A 132 1.71 -4.60 -9.29
CA ALA A 132 1.09 -4.20 -8.03
C ALA A 132 1.33 -2.71 -7.73
N LEU A 133 2.57 -2.25 -7.90
CA LEU A 133 2.91 -0.83 -7.79
C LEU A 133 2.13 0.01 -8.82
N SER A 134 2.08 -0.44 -10.09
CA SER A 134 1.30 0.26 -11.13
C SER A 134 -0.18 0.38 -10.76
N MET A 135 -0.77 -0.68 -10.17
CA MET A 135 -2.17 -0.66 -9.69
C MET A 135 -2.36 0.34 -8.54
N ALA A 136 -1.46 0.36 -7.55
CA ALA A 136 -1.56 1.27 -6.41
C ALA A 136 -1.42 2.74 -6.81
N PHE A 137 -0.63 3.04 -7.85
CA PHE A 137 -0.39 4.41 -8.33
C PHE A 137 -1.35 4.86 -9.44
N LEU A 138 -2.20 3.95 -9.97
CA LEU A 138 -3.02 4.17 -11.17
C LEU A 138 -3.89 5.43 -11.08
N GLU A 139 -4.62 5.57 -10.00
CA GLU A 139 -5.64 6.62 -9.84
C GLU A 139 -5.11 7.91 -9.21
N ASP A 140 -3.79 8.06 -9.09
CA ASP A 140 -3.12 9.19 -8.44
C ASP A 140 -3.68 9.53 -7.03
N PRO A 141 -3.78 8.54 -6.14
CA PRO A 141 -4.46 8.67 -4.86
C PRO A 141 -3.72 9.60 -3.91
N LYS A 142 -4.44 10.18 -2.92
CA LYS A 142 -3.85 11.01 -1.86
C LYS A 142 -3.13 10.19 -0.80
N VAL A 143 -3.52 8.93 -0.63
CA VAL A 143 -2.95 8.02 0.36
C VAL A 143 -2.39 6.79 -0.34
N LEU A 144 -1.19 6.36 0.05
CA LEU A 144 -0.60 5.09 -0.37
C LEU A 144 -0.36 4.21 0.87
N ILE A 145 -0.87 2.98 0.85
CA ILE A 145 -0.64 1.97 1.90
C ILE A 145 0.01 0.76 1.28
N LEU A 146 1.30 0.57 1.55
CA LEU A 146 2.17 -0.34 0.83
C LEU A 146 2.77 -1.39 1.79
N ASP A 147 2.27 -2.63 1.72
CA ASP A 147 2.80 -3.77 2.47
C ASP A 147 3.83 -4.51 1.62
N GLU A 148 5.11 -4.46 2.04
CA GLU A 148 6.28 -5.03 1.34
C GLU A 148 6.40 -4.62 -0.15
N PRO A 149 6.33 -3.32 -0.48
CA PRO A 149 6.20 -2.86 -1.87
C PRO A 149 7.42 -3.16 -2.74
N LEU A 150 8.60 -3.31 -2.15
CA LEU A 150 9.87 -3.48 -2.87
C LEU A 150 10.35 -4.93 -2.87
N SER A 151 9.62 -5.84 -2.23
CA SER A 151 9.94 -7.26 -2.22
C SER A 151 9.96 -7.84 -3.64
N ALA A 152 10.88 -8.77 -3.90
CA ALA A 152 11.05 -9.45 -5.18
C ALA A 152 11.45 -8.57 -6.39
N LEU A 153 11.74 -7.29 -6.19
CA LEU A 153 12.33 -6.43 -7.21
C LEU A 153 13.85 -6.63 -7.30
N ASP A 154 14.41 -6.45 -8.49
CA ASP A 154 15.85 -6.31 -8.68
C ASP A 154 16.35 -4.93 -8.18
N ALA A 155 17.66 -4.79 -7.99
CA ALA A 155 18.26 -3.59 -7.41
C ALA A 155 17.90 -2.30 -8.15
N ASP A 156 17.89 -2.31 -9.48
CA ASP A 156 17.57 -1.13 -10.28
C ASP A 156 16.09 -0.77 -10.14
N SER A 157 15.21 -1.77 -10.14
CA SER A 157 13.77 -1.58 -9.92
C SER A 157 13.45 -1.08 -8.51
N VAL A 158 14.21 -1.52 -7.49
CA VAL A 158 14.10 -1.00 -6.11
C VAL A 158 14.43 0.50 -6.08
N GLN A 159 15.52 0.92 -6.71
CA GLN A 159 15.91 2.34 -6.74
C GLN A 159 14.86 3.20 -7.44
N GLU A 160 14.35 2.75 -8.58
CA GLU A 160 13.30 3.49 -9.30
C GLU A 160 12.01 3.57 -8.47
N ALA A 161 11.58 2.47 -7.85
CA ALA A 161 10.39 2.46 -7.01
C ALA A 161 10.54 3.37 -5.78
N ARG A 162 11.71 3.37 -5.10
CA ARG A 162 12.01 4.30 -4.00
C ARG A 162 11.90 5.76 -4.46
N LYS A 163 12.51 6.08 -5.61
CA LYS A 163 12.43 7.41 -6.19
C LYS A 163 10.97 7.83 -6.42
N ARG A 164 10.13 6.96 -7.01
CA ARG A 164 8.71 7.25 -7.25
C ARG A 164 7.92 7.46 -5.95
N ILE A 165 8.20 6.67 -4.92
CA ILE A 165 7.57 6.84 -3.61
C ILE A 165 7.94 8.20 -2.98
N LEU A 166 9.21 8.61 -3.07
CA LEU A 166 9.66 9.91 -2.59
C LEU A 166 9.04 11.08 -3.39
N GLU A 167 8.94 10.96 -4.72
CA GLU A 167 8.24 11.94 -5.55
C GLU A 167 6.77 12.12 -5.12
N GLU A 168 6.07 11.04 -4.76
CA GLU A 168 4.69 11.13 -4.27
C GLU A 168 4.59 11.80 -2.89
N LYS A 169 5.58 11.59 -2.01
CA LYS A 169 5.69 12.34 -0.75
C LYS A 169 5.83 13.84 -1.00
N GLU A 170 6.76 14.24 -1.89
CA GLU A 170 6.97 15.65 -2.25
C GLU A 170 5.72 16.30 -2.87
N ARG A 171 4.83 15.51 -3.44
CA ARG A 171 3.51 15.94 -3.92
C ARG A 171 2.48 16.08 -2.78
N GLY A 172 2.89 15.86 -1.53
CA GLY A 172 2.07 16.03 -0.34
C GLY A 172 1.21 14.83 0.01
N LYS A 173 1.48 13.64 -0.52
CA LYS A 173 0.71 12.43 -0.20
C LYS A 173 1.08 11.87 1.17
N LEU A 174 0.11 11.22 1.82
CA LEU A 174 0.35 10.38 3.00
C LEU A 174 0.76 8.98 2.53
N ILE A 175 1.89 8.47 3.01
CA ILE A 175 2.39 7.15 2.60
C ILE A 175 2.69 6.30 3.84
N LEU A 176 2.14 5.10 3.87
CA LEU A 176 2.41 4.11 4.90
C LEU A 176 3.12 2.92 4.26
N ILE A 177 4.24 2.52 4.81
CA ILE A 177 5.05 1.40 4.30
C ILE A 177 5.30 0.39 5.41
N ALA A 178 4.94 -0.86 5.19
CA ALA A 178 5.47 -1.96 5.98
C ALA A 178 6.60 -2.63 5.21
N SER A 179 7.76 -2.78 5.84
CA SER A 179 8.89 -3.52 5.29
C SER A 179 9.69 -4.18 6.40
N HIS A 180 10.25 -5.34 6.11
CA HIS A 180 11.23 -6.02 6.96
C HIS A 180 12.68 -5.73 6.53
N TYR A 181 12.89 -4.94 5.48
CA TYR A 181 14.20 -4.52 5.02
C TYR A 181 14.59 -3.17 5.66
N PRO A 182 15.62 -3.14 6.54
CA PRO A 182 16.02 -1.91 7.23
C PRO A 182 16.41 -0.77 6.27
N GLU A 183 16.96 -1.11 5.11
CA GLU A 183 17.35 -0.12 4.10
C GLU A 183 16.17 0.63 3.50
N ASP A 184 15.02 -0.04 3.29
CA ASP A 184 13.81 0.59 2.78
C ASP A 184 13.29 1.61 3.79
N ILE A 185 13.20 1.18 5.05
CA ILE A 185 12.75 2.03 6.16
C ILE A 185 13.66 3.25 6.31
N LYS A 186 14.98 3.04 6.36
CA LYS A 186 15.96 4.12 6.53
C LYS A 186 15.95 5.12 5.36
N SER A 187 15.73 4.65 4.12
CA SER A 187 15.80 5.49 2.92
C SER A 187 14.52 6.23 2.60
N LEU A 188 13.37 5.74 3.06
CA LEU A 188 12.07 6.26 2.68
C LEU A 188 11.33 6.95 3.83
N CYS A 189 11.40 6.42 5.07
CA CYS A 189 10.48 6.81 6.12
C CYS A 189 10.98 8.02 6.92
N ASP A 190 10.05 8.93 7.23
CA ASP A 190 10.30 10.08 8.11
C ASP A 190 10.15 9.67 9.59
N GLU A 191 9.18 8.81 9.86
CA GLU A 191 8.91 8.26 11.19
C GLU A 191 8.72 6.75 11.11
N VAL A 192 9.11 6.06 12.17
CA VAL A 192 9.07 4.58 12.22
C VAL A 192 8.32 4.12 13.45
N TYR A 193 7.34 3.26 13.23
CA TYR A 193 6.57 2.60 14.27
C TYR A 193 6.96 1.13 14.38
N TRP A 194 7.32 0.70 15.58
CA TRP A 194 7.55 -0.70 15.89
C TRP A 194 6.24 -1.38 16.28
N MET A 195 5.95 -2.48 15.62
CA MET A 195 4.80 -3.33 15.96
C MET A 195 5.25 -4.65 16.57
N LYS A 196 4.68 -4.97 17.74
CA LYS A 196 4.93 -6.24 18.45
C LYS A 196 3.65 -6.73 19.09
N SER A 197 3.23 -7.94 18.73
CA SER A 197 2.04 -8.60 19.31
C SER A 197 0.80 -7.70 19.34
N GLY A 198 0.54 -6.97 18.24
CA GLY A 198 -0.62 -6.10 18.09
C GLY A 198 -0.52 -4.74 18.80
N HIS A 199 0.60 -4.41 19.41
CA HIS A 199 0.89 -3.09 19.97
C HIS A 199 1.80 -2.29 19.06
N ILE A 200 1.74 -0.96 19.17
CA ILE A 200 2.58 -0.03 18.41
C ILE A 200 3.37 0.89 19.35
N GLN A 201 4.59 1.20 18.95
CA GLN A 201 5.45 2.14 19.66
C GLN A 201 6.23 2.97 18.63
N LEU A 202 6.23 4.29 18.77
CA LEU A 202 7.10 5.19 18.01
C LEU A 202 8.55 4.94 18.38
N GLN A 203 9.45 4.89 17.39
CA GLN A 203 10.89 4.73 17.57
C GLN A 203 11.53 6.05 17.95
#